data_778bd8469a3d3a1e0a6214870d75c5a2
#
_entry.id   778bd8469a3d3a1e0a6214870d75c5a2
#
_cell.length_a   1.000
_cell.length_b   1.000
_cell.length_c   1.000
_cell.angle_alpha   90.00
_cell.angle_beta   90.00
_cell.angle_gamma   90.00
#
_symmetry.space_group_name_H-M   'P 1'
#
loop_
_entity.id
_entity.type
_entity.pdbx_description
1 polymer ?
#
loop_
_entity_poly.entity_id
_entity_poly.type
_entity_poly.pdbx_seq_one_letter_code
_entity_poly.pdbx_strand_id
1 'polypeptide(L)'
;MIDLISELVGGEVVECNDEFFAEAATLIKTEDPVWKADLYTDRGKWMDGWETRRRREPGHDWCVLSLGIPGVVERVTVDTSHFTGNYPEEFSLDASPGDDVWSEVIPKTGLEGDSTVSFELDYPHRVVAVRLNIYPDGGVARLRIEGEPIPSMQIVCPDGPTDLVDVRLGSQWLEASDYHYSPPSNLLLPTDSAGMWDGWETRRRRGPGHDWATFRLGLPGEVESFVVDTTHFKGNCPGWVSVHLSDDGEEWTTVVDEVEVLADTVNEISLSAPAPAKYVRLSLHPDGGVARFRVLGRPDRDAAGALRLRYLNSLFEEAARGFFFTTCVTKTWVEEMVSSRPYRSVDAVLGRANAVFDTLDEEDWLQAFAGHPRIGERGGETENREQAGTASASREVLRDLVDVNRRYEEKFGFTYIVYATGKTASQMLAVARERLGNDRSTEIAAAAAEQRKITETRLRRMLCQETS
;
A
#
# COMPACT_ATOMS: atom_id res chain seq x y z
N MET A 1 -0.34 -4.12 -16.36
CA MET A 1 -1.23 -4.29 -15.19
C MET A 1 -0.64 -5.39 -14.33
N ILE A 2 -0.88 -5.35 -13.04
CA ILE A 2 -0.41 -6.35 -12.07
C ILE A 2 -1.62 -7.17 -11.65
N ASP A 3 -1.47 -8.50 -11.54
CA ASP A 3 -2.49 -9.36 -10.96
C ASP A 3 -2.47 -9.20 -9.43
N LEU A 4 -3.42 -8.42 -8.91
CA LEU A 4 -3.50 -7.99 -7.52
C LEU A 4 -3.89 -9.12 -6.56
N ILE A 5 -4.49 -10.23 -7.09
CA ILE A 5 -5.02 -11.32 -6.29
C ILE A 5 -4.12 -12.56 -6.27
N SER A 6 -3.08 -12.62 -7.11
CA SER A 6 -2.20 -13.77 -7.22
C SER A 6 -1.64 -14.23 -5.86
N GLU A 7 -1.53 -15.53 -5.66
CA GLU A 7 -0.88 -16.12 -4.47
C GLU A 7 0.56 -15.60 -4.28
N LEU A 8 1.29 -15.32 -5.37
CA LEU A 8 2.66 -14.82 -5.33
C LEU A 8 2.79 -13.43 -4.67
N VAL A 9 1.76 -12.60 -4.78
CA VAL A 9 1.74 -11.28 -4.13
C VAL A 9 1.05 -11.30 -2.77
N GLY A 10 0.64 -12.47 -2.29
CA GLY A 10 -0.01 -12.66 -0.99
C GLY A 10 -1.54 -12.66 -1.05
N GLY A 11 -2.14 -12.92 -2.21
CA GLY A 11 -3.58 -13.16 -2.32
C GLY A 11 -3.98 -14.44 -1.58
N GLU A 12 -5.15 -14.44 -0.96
CA GLU A 12 -5.62 -15.55 -0.15
C GLU A 12 -7.12 -15.76 -0.30
N VAL A 13 -7.56 -17.02 -0.19
CA VAL A 13 -8.97 -17.37 0.03
C VAL A 13 -9.30 -17.16 1.51
N VAL A 14 -10.21 -16.23 1.77
CA VAL A 14 -10.65 -15.91 3.14
C VAL A 14 -11.73 -16.89 3.59
N GLU A 15 -12.71 -17.15 2.73
CA GLU A 15 -13.85 -18.00 3.02
C GLU A 15 -14.50 -18.46 1.72
N CYS A 16 -15.04 -19.69 1.69
CA CYS A 16 -15.94 -20.16 0.64
C CYS A 16 -17.04 -21.03 1.23
N ASN A 17 -18.19 -21.10 0.58
CA ASN A 17 -19.28 -21.90 1.11
C ASN A 17 -19.23 -23.38 0.69
N ASP A 18 -18.52 -23.70 -0.38
CA ASP A 18 -18.26 -25.08 -0.83
C ASP A 18 -16.98 -25.17 -1.68
N GLU A 19 -16.17 -26.21 -1.42
CA GLU A 19 -14.97 -26.57 -2.19
C GLU A 19 -14.75 -28.09 -2.19
N PHE A 20 -15.86 -28.82 -2.23
CA PHE A 20 -15.83 -30.28 -2.02
C PHE A 20 -15.00 -30.99 -3.07
N PHE A 21 -15.11 -30.68 -4.35
CA PHE A 21 -14.39 -31.36 -5.40
C PHE A 21 -12.97 -30.82 -5.60
N ALA A 22 -12.79 -29.49 -5.54
CA ALA A 22 -11.50 -28.84 -5.68
C ALA A 22 -11.44 -27.52 -4.91
N GLU A 23 -10.28 -27.27 -4.30
CA GLU A 23 -10.04 -26.17 -3.37
C GLU A 23 -10.08 -24.79 -4.05
N ALA A 24 -10.70 -23.81 -3.40
CA ALA A 24 -10.81 -22.44 -3.89
C ALA A 24 -9.45 -21.74 -4.05
N ALA A 25 -8.45 -22.13 -3.28
CA ALA A 25 -7.09 -21.60 -3.40
C ALA A 25 -6.49 -21.77 -4.80
N THR A 26 -7.00 -22.71 -5.59
CA THR A 26 -6.57 -22.93 -6.96
C THR A 26 -6.93 -21.76 -7.89
N LEU A 27 -7.95 -20.94 -7.57
CA LEU A 27 -8.37 -19.79 -8.36
C LEU A 27 -7.26 -18.76 -8.60
N ILE A 28 -6.37 -18.59 -7.62
CA ILE A 28 -5.36 -17.53 -7.60
C ILE A 28 -3.94 -17.99 -7.92
N LYS A 29 -3.79 -19.27 -8.33
CA LYS A 29 -2.51 -19.78 -8.83
C LYS A 29 -2.08 -19.04 -10.08
N THR A 30 -0.78 -18.84 -10.21
CA THR A 30 -0.18 -18.11 -11.35
C THR A 30 -0.16 -18.92 -12.62
N GLU A 31 0.05 -20.24 -12.50
CA GLU A 31 0.17 -21.14 -13.64
C GLU A 31 -1.15 -21.30 -14.36
N ASP A 32 -1.06 -21.49 -15.67
CA ASP A 32 -2.21 -21.85 -16.50
C ASP A 32 -2.83 -23.17 -16.04
N PRO A 33 -4.16 -23.33 -16.16
CA PRO A 33 -4.84 -24.56 -15.78
C PRO A 33 -4.34 -25.74 -16.63
N VAL A 34 -4.14 -26.89 -15.98
CA VAL A 34 -3.69 -28.11 -16.65
C VAL A 34 -4.74 -29.19 -16.64
N TRP A 35 -4.85 -29.93 -17.74
CA TRP A 35 -5.71 -31.11 -17.85
C TRP A 35 -4.93 -32.41 -17.64
N LYS A 36 -5.41 -33.27 -16.71
CA LYS A 36 -4.86 -34.60 -16.46
C LYS A 36 -5.94 -35.67 -16.66
N ALA A 37 -5.94 -36.33 -17.84
CA ALA A 37 -7.02 -37.19 -18.25
C ALA A 37 -7.32 -38.37 -17.31
N ASP A 38 -6.31 -38.94 -16.68
CA ASP A 38 -6.43 -40.17 -15.87
C ASP A 38 -6.27 -39.94 -14.39
N LEU A 39 -6.33 -38.67 -13.91
CA LEU A 39 -6.20 -38.35 -12.51
C LEU A 39 -7.58 -38.23 -11.84
N TYR A 40 -7.75 -39.00 -10.76
CA TYR A 40 -8.96 -39.01 -9.92
C TYR A 40 -8.55 -38.86 -8.45
N THR A 41 -9.43 -38.31 -7.66
CA THR A 41 -9.36 -38.26 -6.20
C THR A 41 -10.44 -39.16 -5.64
N ASP A 42 -10.47 -39.34 -4.31
CA ASP A 42 -11.55 -40.02 -3.60
C ASP A 42 -12.90 -39.29 -3.70
N ARG A 43 -12.91 -38.03 -4.17
CA ARG A 43 -14.10 -37.20 -4.38
C ARG A 43 -14.58 -37.17 -5.84
N GLY A 44 -13.79 -37.65 -6.78
CA GLY A 44 -14.15 -37.68 -8.19
C GLY A 44 -13.01 -37.39 -9.14
N LYS A 45 -13.33 -36.91 -10.37
CA LYS A 45 -12.36 -36.46 -11.35
C LYS A 45 -11.57 -35.27 -10.79
N TRP A 46 -10.25 -35.35 -10.85
CA TRP A 46 -9.41 -34.20 -10.48
C TRP A 46 -9.54 -33.08 -11.52
N MET A 47 -9.79 -31.87 -11.06
CA MET A 47 -9.85 -30.65 -11.84
C MET A 47 -8.85 -29.63 -11.27
N ASP A 48 -8.22 -28.86 -12.15
CA ASP A 48 -7.31 -27.79 -11.79
C ASP A 48 -8.06 -26.45 -11.74
N GLY A 49 -8.78 -26.25 -10.61
CA GLY A 49 -9.64 -25.08 -10.37
C GLY A 49 -10.41 -25.24 -9.08
N TRP A 50 -11.23 -24.30 -8.75
CA TRP A 50 -12.24 -24.39 -7.70
C TRP A 50 -13.47 -25.11 -8.23
N GLU A 51 -13.97 -26.13 -7.53
CA GLU A 51 -15.16 -26.86 -7.96
C GLU A 51 -16.06 -27.21 -6.76
N THR A 52 -17.33 -26.78 -6.82
CA THR A 52 -18.36 -26.98 -5.81
C THR A 52 -19.23 -28.20 -6.11
N ARG A 53 -19.96 -28.68 -5.09
CA ARG A 53 -20.96 -29.72 -5.25
C ARG A 53 -22.14 -29.19 -6.06
N ARG A 54 -22.78 -30.09 -6.81
CA ARG A 54 -24.02 -29.75 -7.48
C ARG A 54 -25.11 -29.38 -6.47
N ARG A 55 -25.55 -28.12 -6.55
CA ARG A 55 -26.55 -27.56 -5.65
C ARG A 55 -27.95 -28.14 -5.92
N ARG A 56 -28.63 -28.54 -4.86
CA ARG A 56 -29.98 -29.14 -4.94
C ARG A 56 -31.05 -28.26 -4.31
N GLU A 57 -30.66 -27.15 -3.72
CA GLU A 57 -31.51 -26.17 -3.06
C GLU A 57 -31.32 -24.78 -3.72
N PRO A 58 -32.33 -23.90 -3.67
CA PRO A 58 -32.16 -22.53 -4.19
C PRO A 58 -30.98 -21.80 -3.52
N GLY A 59 -30.26 -21.02 -4.31
CA GLY A 59 -29.09 -20.25 -3.86
C GLY A 59 -27.97 -20.29 -4.90
N HIS A 60 -26.79 -19.92 -4.48
CA HIS A 60 -25.57 -19.92 -5.29
C HIS A 60 -24.36 -20.22 -4.42
N ASP A 61 -23.26 -20.55 -5.06
CA ASP A 61 -21.99 -20.74 -4.38
C ASP A 61 -21.11 -19.50 -4.51
N TRP A 62 -20.23 -19.30 -3.54
CA TRP A 62 -19.40 -18.10 -3.47
C TRP A 62 -18.05 -18.37 -2.79
N CYS A 63 -17.08 -17.53 -3.14
CA CYS A 63 -15.75 -17.50 -2.55
C CYS A 63 -15.32 -16.07 -2.30
N VAL A 64 -14.87 -15.76 -1.08
CA VAL A 64 -14.28 -14.47 -0.71
C VAL A 64 -12.76 -14.59 -0.75
N LEU A 65 -12.13 -13.67 -1.47
CA LEU A 65 -10.68 -13.64 -1.65
C LEU A 65 -10.16 -12.25 -1.27
N SER A 66 -9.07 -12.21 -0.47
CA SER A 66 -8.33 -10.99 -0.22
C SER A 66 -7.33 -10.73 -1.33
N LEU A 67 -7.21 -9.48 -1.74
CA LEU A 67 -6.13 -9.08 -2.64
C LEU A 67 -4.79 -9.06 -1.87
N GLY A 68 -3.75 -9.65 -2.44
CA GLY A 68 -2.39 -9.53 -1.91
C GLY A 68 -1.86 -8.09 -2.03
N ILE A 69 -2.28 -7.41 -3.09
CA ILE A 69 -2.00 -5.97 -3.28
C ILE A 69 -3.33 -5.24 -3.40
N PRO A 70 -3.76 -4.48 -2.38
CA PRO A 70 -4.91 -3.59 -2.53
C PRO A 70 -4.71 -2.57 -3.64
N GLY A 71 -5.76 -2.35 -4.46
CA GLY A 71 -5.61 -1.47 -5.62
C GLY A 71 -6.94 -1.05 -6.26
N VAL A 72 -6.85 -0.25 -7.31
CA VAL A 72 -7.96 0.04 -8.21
C VAL A 72 -7.99 -1.05 -9.27
N VAL A 73 -9.10 -1.77 -9.34
CA VAL A 73 -9.27 -2.89 -10.30
C VAL A 73 -9.66 -2.34 -11.65
N GLU A 74 -8.90 -2.69 -12.68
CA GLU A 74 -9.12 -2.26 -14.07
C GLU A 74 -9.66 -3.37 -14.94
N ARG A 75 -9.25 -4.64 -14.67
CA ARG A 75 -9.68 -5.81 -15.43
C ARG A 75 -9.91 -7.00 -14.52
N VAL A 76 -10.97 -7.75 -14.82
CA VAL A 76 -11.26 -9.05 -14.20
C VAL A 76 -11.31 -10.11 -15.29
N THR A 77 -10.61 -11.21 -15.10
CA THR A 77 -10.65 -12.37 -16.00
C THR A 77 -11.12 -13.59 -15.25
N VAL A 78 -12.16 -14.23 -15.77
CA VAL A 78 -12.70 -15.51 -15.28
C VAL A 78 -12.37 -16.59 -16.32
N ASP A 79 -11.71 -17.64 -15.87
CA ASP A 79 -11.26 -18.75 -16.71
C ASP A 79 -11.98 -20.04 -16.29
N THR A 80 -12.71 -20.65 -17.21
CA THR A 80 -13.40 -21.94 -17.05
C THR A 80 -12.72 -23.05 -17.82
N SER A 81 -11.45 -22.90 -18.22
CA SER A 81 -10.67 -23.90 -18.95
C SER A 81 -10.80 -25.28 -18.32
N HIS A 82 -11.07 -26.27 -19.17
CA HIS A 82 -11.29 -27.68 -18.85
C HIS A 82 -12.62 -28.00 -18.15
N PHE A 83 -13.41 -27.02 -17.71
CA PHE A 83 -14.76 -27.22 -17.19
C PHE A 83 -15.78 -27.16 -18.32
N THR A 84 -15.95 -28.27 -19.03
CA THR A 84 -16.78 -28.35 -20.24
C THR A 84 -18.28 -28.60 -20.00
N GLY A 85 -18.64 -29.18 -18.84
CA GLY A 85 -20.01 -29.51 -18.49
C GLY A 85 -20.37 -29.28 -17.02
N ASN A 86 -19.42 -28.81 -16.26
CA ASN A 86 -19.50 -28.51 -14.83
C ASN A 86 -19.06 -27.08 -14.50
N TYR A 87 -19.08 -26.20 -15.50
CA TYR A 87 -18.89 -24.75 -15.31
C TYR A 87 -20.18 -24.10 -14.78
N PRO A 88 -20.13 -22.97 -14.09
CA PRO A 88 -21.32 -22.23 -13.66
C PRO A 88 -21.99 -21.55 -14.84
N GLU A 89 -23.34 -21.54 -14.87
CA GLU A 89 -24.09 -20.89 -15.95
C GLU A 89 -23.88 -19.38 -15.97
N GLU A 90 -23.71 -18.76 -14.79
CA GLU A 90 -23.51 -17.32 -14.62
C GLU A 90 -22.58 -17.06 -13.43
N PHE A 91 -21.98 -15.88 -13.39
CA PHE A 91 -21.23 -15.37 -12.23
C PHE A 91 -21.58 -13.90 -11.95
N SER A 92 -21.25 -13.41 -10.77
CA SER A 92 -21.13 -11.99 -10.44
C SER A 92 -19.91 -11.74 -9.57
N LEU A 93 -19.45 -10.50 -9.51
CA LEU A 93 -18.33 -10.11 -8.66
C LEU A 93 -18.72 -8.91 -7.80
N ASP A 94 -18.50 -9.07 -6.49
CA ASP A 94 -18.58 -7.97 -5.54
C ASP A 94 -17.15 -7.56 -5.14
N ALA A 95 -16.93 -6.27 -4.90
CA ALA A 95 -15.69 -5.71 -4.39
C ALA A 95 -15.90 -5.06 -3.03
N SER A 96 -14.88 -5.15 -2.17
CA SER A 96 -14.88 -4.54 -0.84
C SER A 96 -13.65 -3.66 -0.62
N PRO A 97 -13.83 -2.45 -0.04
CA PRO A 97 -12.72 -1.61 0.44
C PRO A 97 -12.18 -2.06 1.80
N GLY A 98 -12.86 -3.02 2.46
CA GLY A 98 -12.73 -3.44 3.84
C GLY A 98 -14.03 -3.20 4.63
N ASP A 99 -14.00 -3.49 5.94
CA ASP A 99 -15.07 -3.19 6.91
C ASP A 99 -16.46 -3.78 6.54
N ASP A 100 -16.48 -4.98 5.93
CA ASP A 100 -17.70 -5.69 5.51
C ASP A 100 -18.63 -4.92 4.55
N VAL A 101 -18.12 -3.88 3.91
CA VAL A 101 -18.85 -3.14 2.87
C VAL A 101 -18.62 -3.81 1.52
N TRP A 102 -19.68 -4.19 0.83
CA TRP A 102 -19.64 -4.85 -0.49
C TRP A 102 -20.42 -4.07 -1.53
N SER A 103 -19.86 -3.97 -2.74
CA SER A 103 -20.50 -3.36 -3.91
C SER A 103 -20.38 -4.30 -5.09
N GLU A 104 -21.51 -4.56 -5.78
CA GLU A 104 -21.47 -5.33 -7.02
C GLU A 104 -20.73 -4.51 -8.10
N VAL A 105 -19.66 -5.07 -8.65
CA VAL A 105 -18.82 -4.44 -9.70
C VAL A 105 -18.97 -5.14 -11.05
N ILE A 106 -19.33 -6.42 -11.07
CA ILE A 106 -19.78 -7.13 -12.25
C ILE A 106 -21.14 -7.74 -11.92
N PRO A 107 -22.22 -7.32 -12.57
CA PRO A 107 -23.55 -7.89 -12.36
C PRO A 107 -23.60 -9.31 -12.92
N LYS A 108 -24.63 -10.05 -12.55
CA LYS A 108 -24.86 -11.40 -12.98
C LYS A 108 -24.72 -11.55 -14.49
N THR A 109 -23.73 -12.31 -14.95
CA THR A 109 -23.28 -12.42 -16.33
C THR A 109 -23.05 -13.88 -16.71
N GLY A 110 -23.49 -14.29 -17.90
CA GLY A 110 -23.32 -15.65 -18.38
C GLY A 110 -21.88 -16.04 -18.64
N LEU A 111 -21.56 -17.29 -18.36
CA LEU A 111 -20.29 -17.93 -18.68
C LEU A 111 -20.49 -19.06 -19.70
N GLU A 112 -19.42 -19.36 -20.41
CA GLU A 112 -19.32 -20.55 -21.24
C GLU A 112 -18.28 -21.51 -20.66
N GLY A 113 -18.43 -22.81 -20.92
CA GLY A 113 -17.44 -23.80 -20.51
C GLY A 113 -16.20 -23.79 -21.37
N ASP A 114 -15.05 -24.18 -20.80
CA ASP A 114 -13.75 -24.26 -21.48
C ASP A 114 -13.40 -22.93 -22.21
N SER A 115 -13.59 -21.82 -21.50
CA SER A 115 -13.43 -20.46 -22.06
C SER A 115 -12.78 -19.53 -21.07
N THR A 116 -12.24 -18.42 -21.61
CA THR A 116 -11.71 -17.31 -20.80
C THR A 116 -12.40 -16.04 -21.23
N VAL A 117 -12.95 -15.30 -20.26
CA VAL A 117 -13.63 -14.03 -20.49
C VAL A 117 -13.05 -12.93 -19.61
N SER A 118 -12.85 -11.73 -20.19
CA SER A 118 -12.31 -10.56 -19.48
C SER A 118 -13.29 -9.41 -19.52
N PHE A 119 -13.34 -8.66 -18.41
CA PHE A 119 -14.19 -7.50 -18.20
C PHE A 119 -13.32 -6.30 -17.80
N GLU A 120 -13.40 -5.22 -18.56
CA GLU A 120 -12.81 -3.93 -18.17
C GLU A 120 -13.76 -3.24 -17.17
N LEU A 121 -13.20 -2.70 -16.09
CA LEU A 121 -13.98 -2.02 -15.05
C LEU A 121 -13.65 -0.53 -15.02
N ASP A 122 -14.70 0.27 -14.85
CA ASP A 122 -14.62 1.69 -14.48
C ASP A 122 -15.05 1.84 -13.02
N TYR A 123 -14.19 1.37 -12.11
CA TYR A 123 -14.45 1.37 -10.68
C TYR A 123 -13.29 2.03 -9.93
N PRO A 124 -13.37 3.35 -9.66
CA PRO A 124 -12.22 4.14 -9.21
C PRO A 124 -11.85 3.93 -7.74
N HIS A 125 -12.53 3.03 -7.05
CA HIS A 125 -12.32 2.80 -5.63
C HIS A 125 -11.28 1.72 -5.37
N ARG A 126 -10.51 1.94 -4.29
CA ARG A 126 -9.54 0.96 -3.79
C ARG A 126 -10.27 -0.26 -3.23
N VAL A 127 -9.90 -1.42 -3.75
CA VAL A 127 -10.42 -2.73 -3.36
C VAL A 127 -9.38 -3.46 -2.52
N VAL A 128 -9.79 -4.16 -1.47
CA VAL A 128 -8.95 -5.03 -0.63
C VAL A 128 -9.39 -6.49 -0.68
N ALA A 129 -10.65 -6.74 -1.03
CA ALA A 129 -11.19 -8.09 -1.19
C ALA A 129 -12.26 -8.12 -2.29
N VAL A 130 -12.43 -9.30 -2.88
CA VAL A 130 -13.50 -9.59 -3.84
C VAL A 130 -14.29 -10.81 -3.41
N ARG A 131 -15.58 -10.88 -3.79
CA ARG A 131 -16.41 -12.07 -3.66
C ARG A 131 -16.85 -12.52 -5.03
N LEU A 132 -16.35 -13.68 -5.46
CA LEU A 132 -16.80 -14.36 -6.65
C LEU A 132 -18.06 -15.18 -6.30
N ASN A 133 -19.17 -14.84 -6.92
CA ASN A 133 -20.42 -15.62 -6.84
C ASN A 133 -20.61 -16.40 -8.13
N ILE A 134 -20.95 -17.68 -8.03
CA ILE A 134 -21.23 -18.56 -9.18
C ILE A 134 -22.62 -19.14 -9.07
N TYR A 135 -23.33 -19.23 -10.19
CA TYR A 135 -24.76 -19.58 -10.22
C TYR A 135 -25.04 -20.78 -11.13
N PRO A 136 -25.77 -21.83 -10.62
CA PRO A 136 -26.05 -22.07 -9.20
C PRO A 136 -24.84 -22.64 -8.47
N ASP A 137 -23.98 -23.38 -9.16
CA ASP A 137 -22.81 -24.14 -8.73
C ASP A 137 -21.88 -24.37 -9.94
N GLY A 138 -20.69 -24.92 -9.71
CA GLY A 138 -19.82 -25.33 -10.81
C GLY A 138 -18.35 -25.20 -10.50
N GLY A 139 -17.53 -25.17 -11.56
CA GLY A 139 -16.09 -25.03 -11.47
C GLY A 139 -15.54 -23.86 -12.27
N VAL A 140 -14.56 -23.19 -11.68
CA VAL A 140 -13.78 -22.08 -12.26
C VAL A 140 -12.30 -22.40 -12.12
N ALA A 141 -11.56 -22.37 -13.21
CA ALA A 141 -10.15 -22.72 -13.22
C ALA A 141 -9.29 -21.63 -12.58
N ARG A 142 -9.47 -20.37 -13.03
CA ARG A 142 -8.69 -19.22 -12.49
C ARG A 142 -9.55 -17.96 -12.43
N LEU A 143 -9.17 -17.12 -11.48
CA LEU A 143 -9.63 -15.71 -11.37
C LEU A 143 -8.41 -14.81 -11.42
N ARG A 144 -8.42 -13.78 -12.27
CA ARG A 144 -7.41 -12.73 -12.30
C ARG A 144 -8.04 -11.39 -12.01
N ILE A 145 -7.42 -10.62 -11.15
CA ILE A 145 -7.83 -9.26 -10.77
C ILE A 145 -6.68 -8.33 -11.06
N GLU A 146 -6.69 -7.71 -12.23
CA GLU A 146 -5.59 -6.87 -12.69
C GLU A 146 -5.93 -5.39 -12.48
N GLY A 147 -4.92 -4.60 -12.09
CA GLY A 147 -5.13 -3.17 -11.88
C GLY A 147 -3.91 -2.42 -11.40
N GLU A 148 -4.17 -1.25 -10.83
CA GLU A 148 -3.17 -0.34 -10.29
C GLU A 148 -3.00 -0.55 -8.77
N PRO A 149 -1.81 -0.87 -8.28
CA PRO A 149 -1.51 -0.95 -6.85
C PRO A 149 -1.77 0.37 -6.12
N ILE A 150 -2.49 0.31 -5.00
CA ILE A 150 -2.71 1.44 -4.09
C ILE A 150 -2.33 0.99 -2.68
N PRO A 151 -1.05 0.97 -2.34
CA PRO A 151 -0.55 0.45 -1.07
C PRO A 151 -0.95 1.30 0.13
N SER A 152 -0.80 0.73 1.32
CA SER A 152 -0.99 1.45 2.58
C SER A 152 0.12 2.48 2.85
N MET A 153 -0.12 3.38 3.81
CA MET A 153 0.86 4.39 4.23
C MET A 153 2.18 3.77 4.70
N GLN A 154 2.09 2.67 5.44
CA GLN A 154 3.27 1.98 6.00
C GLN A 154 4.24 1.45 4.94
N ILE A 155 3.74 1.18 3.74
CA ILE A 155 4.57 0.73 2.60
C ILE A 155 5.21 1.93 1.89
N VAL A 156 4.46 3.03 1.73
CA VAL A 156 4.92 4.22 0.98
C VAL A 156 5.93 5.04 1.78
N CYS A 157 5.67 5.23 3.08
CA CYS A 157 6.49 6.04 3.98
C CYS A 157 6.62 5.33 5.33
N PRO A 158 7.41 4.26 5.43
CA PRO A 158 7.68 3.59 6.70
C PRO A 158 8.53 4.48 7.61
N ASP A 159 8.68 4.09 8.88
CA ASP A 159 9.60 4.75 9.82
C ASP A 159 11.11 4.50 9.51
N GLY A 160 11.40 3.74 8.45
CA GLY A 160 12.74 3.40 7.96
C GLY A 160 12.86 3.54 6.45
N PRO A 161 13.92 2.98 5.84
CA PRO A 161 14.06 2.95 4.39
C PRO A 161 12.90 2.20 3.73
N THR A 162 12.40 2.74 2.63
CA THR A 162 11.40 2.10 1.76
C THR A 162 12.10 1.13 0.80
N ASP A 163 11.51 -0.03 0.53
CA ASP A 163 11.92 -0.86 -0.59
C ASP A 163 11.36 -0.28 -1.90
N LEU A 164 12.18 0.50 -2.60
CA LEU A 164 11.79 1.25 -3.78
C LEU A 164 11.44 0.35 -4.98
N VAL A 165 11.83 -0.94 -4.94
CA VAL A 165 11.55 -1.92 -6.00
C VAL A 165 10.41 -2.87 -5.66
N ASP A 166 9.69 -2.65 -4.55
CA ASP A 166 8.54 -3.45 -4.16
C ASP A 166 7.43 -3.39 -5.22
N VAL A 167 6.92 -4.54 -5.64
CA VAL A 167 5.82 -4.64 -6.63
C VAL A 167 4.56 -3.92 -6.17
N ARG A 168 4.32 -3.84 -4.86
CA ARG A 168 3.18 -3.09 -4.27
C ARG A 168 3.24 -1.60 -4.51
N LEU A 169 4.42 -1.05 -4.85
CA LEU A 169 4.60 0.34 -5.26
C LEU A 169 4.46 0.53 -6.78
N GLY A 170 4.20 -0.54 -7.54
CA GLY A 170 4.10 -0.51 -8.99
C GLY A 170 5.43 -0.71 -9.73
N SER A 171 6.41 -1.31 -9.07
CA SER A 171 7.67 -1.69 -9.71
C SER A 171 7.46 -2.69 -10.83
N GLN A 172 8.34 -2.65 -11.82
CA GLN A 172 8.23 -3.51 -12.99
C GLN A 172 9.59 -4.05 -13.40
N TRP A 173 9.64 -5.33 -13.70
CA TRP A 173 10.70 -5.90 -14.51
C TRP A 173 10.55 -5.43 -15.95
N LEU A 174 11.63 -4.97 -16.58
CA LEU A 174 11.64 -4.44 -17.94
C LEU A 174 12.27 -5.42 -18.93
N GLU A 175 13.48 -5.90 -18.64
CA GLU A 175 14.26 -6.77 -19.49
C GLU A 175 15.27 -7.59 -18.70
N ALA A 176 15.71 -8.72 -19.26
CA ALA A 176 16.78 -9.53 -18.71
C ALA A 176 17.55 -10.26 -19.81
N SER A 177 18.81 -10.61 -19.54
CA SER A 177 19.65 -11.40 -20.43
C SER A 177 19.18 -12.85 -20.57
N ASP A 178 18.69 -13.44 -19.48
CA ASP A 178 18.18 -14.81 -19.40
C ASP A 178 17.15 -14.94 -18.26
N TYR A 179 16.09 -15.73 -18.50
CA TYR A 179 15.05 -16.09 -17.53
C TYR A 179 14.46 -17.47 -17.83
N HIS A 180 15.34 -18.41 -18.18
CA HIS A 180 14.93 -19.73 -18.67
C HIS A 180 14.18 -20.57 -17.63
N TYR A 181 14.59 -20.53 -16.37
CA TYR A 181 13.95 -21.32 -15.31
C TYR A 181 12.84 -20.55 -14.61
N SER A 182 13.06 -19.26 -14.34
CA SER A 182 12.06 -18.41 -13.69
C SER A 182 12.30 -16.92 -13.98
N PRO A 183 11.25 -16.09 -14.00
CA PRO A 183 11.35 -14.69 -14.42
C PRO A 183 11.90 -13.77 -13.32
N PRO A 184 12.61 -12.68 -13.68
CA PRO A 184 13.07 -11.67 -12.72
C PRO A 184 11.98 -10.93 -11.97
N SER A 185 10.73 -10.93 -12.44
CA SER A 185 9.58 -10.36 -11.73
C SER A 185 9.41 -10.94 -10.33
N ASN A 186 9.81 -12.19 -10.11
CA ASN A 186 9.75 -12.86 -8.81
C ASN A 186 10.62 -12.19 -7.75
N LEU A 187 11.69 -11.48 -8.15
CA LEU A 187 12.56 -10.75 -7.23
C LEU A 187 11.85 -9.62 -6.49
N LEU A 188 10.76 -9.09 -7.09
CA LEU A 188 10.00 -7.94 -6.60
C LEU A 188 8.88 -8.32 -5.62
N LEU A 189 8.63 -9.62 -5.43
CA LEU A 189 7.55 -10.12 -4.61
C LEU A 189 7.74 -9.72 -3.15
N PRO A 190 6.66 -9.32 -2.43
CA PRO A 190 6.76 -8.88 -1.04
C PRO A 190 6.91 -10.03 -0.04
N THR A 191 6.56 -11.26 -0.47
CA THR A 191 6.61 -12.48 0.33
C THR A 191 8.03 -13.04 0.42
N ASP A 192 8.33 -13.78 1.47
CA ASP A 192 9.53 -14.60 1.53
C ASP A 192 9.50 -15.68 0.45
N SER A 193 10.68 -16.11 0.00
CA SER A 193 10.76 -17.16 -1.03
C SER A 193 10.41 -18.52 -0.44
N ALA A 194 9.51 -19.24 -1.12
CA ALA A 194 9.12 -20.60 -0.75
C ALA A 194 10.03 -21.67 -1.37
N GLY A 195 10.82 -21.34 -2.42
CA GLY A 195 11.73 -22.24 -3.09
C GLY A 195 12.42 -21.57 -4.28
N MET A 196 13.33 -22.29 -4.95
CA MET A 196 14.04 -21.76 -6.13
C MET A 196 13.09 -21.35 -7.27
N TRP A 197 11.95 -22.00 -7.37
CA TRP A 197 10.96 -21.76 -8.44
C TRP A 197 10.28 -20.40 -8.39
N ASP A 198 10.25 -19.76 -7.22
CA ASP A 198 9.67 -18.43 -7.04
C ASP A 198 10.72 -17.31 -6.92
N GLY A 199 11.98 -17.60 -7.27
CA GLY A 199 13.05 -16.63 -7.49
C GLY A 199 13.29 -16.37 -8.97
N TRP A 200 14.41 -15.75 -9.31
CA TRP A 200 14.92 -15.62 -10.66
C TRP A 200 16.12 -16.54 -10.83
N GLU A 201 16.08 -17.42 -11.86
CA GLU A 201 17.19 -18.34 -12.14
C GLU A 201 17.49 -18.36 -13.64
N THR A 202 18.79 -18.15 -13.96
CA THR A 202 19.33 -18.16 -15.31
C THR A 202 19.92 -19.52 -15.68
N ARG A 203 20.06 -19.76 -16.98
CA ARG A 203 20.83 -20.93 -17.48
C ARG A 203 22.28 -20.79 -17.10
N ARG A 204 22.93 -21.93 -16.87
CA ARG A 204 24.38 -21.97 -16.65
C ARG A 204 25.12 -21.41 -17.88
N ARG A 205 25.83 -20.30 -17.69
CA ARG A 205 26.68 -19.67 -18.70
C ARG A 205 27.97 -20.46 -18.89
N ARG A 206 28.29 -20.83 -20.15
CA ARG A 206 29.51 -21.57 -20.47
C ARG A 206 30.51 -20.75 -21.29
N GLY A 207 30.27 -19.47 -21.45
CA GLY A 207 31.09 -18.51 -22.19
C GLY A 207 31.31 -17.23 -21.38
N PRO A 208 32.06 -16.25 -21.92
CA PRO A 208 32.32 -14.99 -21.27
C PRO A 208 31.03 -14.16 -21.10
N GLY A 209 31.06 -13.23 -20.15
CA GLY A 209 29.95 -12.32 -19.83
C GLY A 209 29.23 -12.73 -18.56
N HIS A 210 28.14 -12.05 -18.25
CA HIS A 210 27.31 -12.24 -17.07
C HIS A 210 25.84 -12.08 -17.42
N ASP A 211 24.96 -12.53 -16.53
CA ASP A 211 23.53 -12.35 -16.66
C ASP A 211 23.06 -11.11 -15.87
N TRP A 212 21.99 -10.50 -16.33
CA TRP A 212 21.47 -9.26 -15.72
C TRP A 212 19.97 -9.13 -15.92
N ALA A 213 19.32 -8.36 -15.02
CA ALA A 213 17.93 -7.94 -15.13
C ALA A 213 17.79 -6.47 -14.76
N THR A 214 16.90 -5.77 -15.46
CA THR A 214 16.62 -4.33 -15.30
C THR A 214 15.21 -4.14 -14.79
N PHE A 215 15.08 -3.27 -13.79
CA PHE A 215 13.80 -2.93 -13.16
C PHE A 215 13.58 -1.44 -13.15
N ARG A 216 12.32 -1.03 -13.33
CA ARG A 216 11.84 0.31 -13.00
C ARG A 216 11.39 0.30 -11.54
N LEU A 217 11.88 1.23 -10.75
CA LEU A 217 11.44 1.42 -9.37
C LEU A 217 9.96 1.81 -9.33
N GLY A 218 9.24 1.36 -8.33
CA GLY A 218 7.85 1.78 -8.07
C GLY A 218 7.78 3.22 -7.59
N LEU A 219 8.74 3.62 -6.77
CA LEU A 219 8.99 5.01 -6.43
C LEU A 219 10.44 5.37 -6.75
N PRO A 220 10.70 6.43 -7.54
CA PRO A 220 12.03 6.99 -7.64
C PRO A 220 12.48 7.49 -6.26
N GLY A 221 13.78 7.53 -6.02
CA GLY A 221 14.29 8.00 -4.73
C GLY A 221 15.80 7.95 -4.62
N GLU A 222 16.31 8.22 -3.41
CA GLU A 222 17.72 8.09 -3.06
C GLU A 222 17.97 6.71 -2.46
N VAL A 223 18.67 5.86 -3.19
CA VAL A 223 19.02 4.49 -2.79
C VAL A 223 20.16 4.53 -1.76
N GLU A 224 20.01 3.82 -0.65
CA GLU A 224 20.97 3.73 0.45
C GLU A 224 21.65 2.35 0.53
N SER A 225 20.91 1.27 0.22
CA SER A 225 21.43 -0.09 0.28
C SER A 225 20.61 -1.06 -0.56
N PHE A 226 21.15 -2.27 -0.74
CA PHE A 226 20.53 -3.39 -1.44
C PHE A 226 20.49 -4.62 -0.57
N VAL A 227 19.48 -5.47 -0.78
CA VAL A 227 19.44 -6.83 -0.26
C VAL A 227 19.40 -7.78 -1.47
N VAL A 228 20.37 -8.68 -1.56
CA VAL A 228 20.39 -9.77 -2.53
C VAL A 228 20.20 -11.07 -1.74
N ASP A 229 18.97 -11.56 -1.77
CA ASP A 229 18.60 -12.78 -1.05
C ASP A 229 18.82 -13.98 -1.97
N THR A 230 19.70 -14.88 -1.58
CA THR A 230 20.03 -16.12 -2.29
C THR A 230 19.45 -17.36 -1.60
N THR A 231 18.50 -17.20 -0.67
CA THR A 231 17.83 -18.30 0.03
C THR A 231 17.35 -19.35 -0.96
N HIS A 232 17.55 -20.62 -0.66
CA HIS A 232 17.34 -21.81 -1.49
C HIS A 232 18.38 -22.04 -2.60
N PHE A 233 19.14 -21.04 -3.04
CA PHE A 233 20.14 -21.19 -4.10
C PHE A 233 21.50 -21.63 -3.52
N LYS A 234 21.67 -22.93 -3.27
CA LYS A 234 22.82 -23.52 -2.60
C LYS A 234 23.98 -23.84 -3.53
N GLY A 235 23.68 -24.36 -4.72
CA GLY A 235 24.69 -24.79 -5.71
C GLY A 235 24.68 -24.02 -7.02
N ASN A 236 23.78 -23.08 -7.14
CA ASN A 236 23.49 -22.24 -8.31
C ASN A 236 23.36 -20.76 -7.93
N CYS A 237 23.89 -20.36 -6.77
CA CYS A 237 24.08 -18.98 -6.39
C CYS A 237 25.11 -18.30 -7.30
N PRO A 238 24.94 -17.02 -7.69
CA PRO A 238 26.01 -16.28 -8.36
C PRO A 238 27.24 -16.12 -7.43
N GLY A 239 28.44 -16.03 -8.03
CA GLY A 239 29.65 -15.78 -7.25
C GLY A 239 29.74 -14.33 -6.76
N TRP A 240 29.39 -13.39 -7.63
CA TRP A 240 29.43 -11.95 -7.35
C TRP A 240 28.20 -11.27 -8.00
N VAL A 241 27.89 -10.10 -7.51
CA VAL A 241 26.85 -9.23 -8.09
C VAL A 241 27.41 -7.83 -8.33
N SER A 242 26.90 -7.19 -9.38
CA SER A 242 27.06 -5.75 -9.59
C SER A 242 25.69 -5.08 -9.63
N VAL A 243 25.61 -3.83 -9.17
CA VAL A 243 24.37 -3.06 -9.24
C VAL A 243 24.66 -1.74 -9.93
N HIS A 244 23.80 -1.39 -10.87
CA HIS A 244 23.85 -0.14 -11.63
C HIS A 244 22.54 0.63 -11.43
N LEU A 245 22.63 1.94 -11.27
CA LEU A 245 21.51 2.85 -11.14
C LEU A 245 21.41 3.78 -12.36
N SER A 246 20.19 4.20 -12.68
CA SER A 246 19.92 5.13 -13.77
C SER A 246 18.70 6.00 -13.47
N ASP A 247 18.68 7.24 -13.99
CA ASP A 247 17.54 8.16 -13.94
C ASP A 247 16.66 8.10 -15.21
N ASP A 248 17.22 7.65 -16.33
CA ASP A 248 16.54 7.64 -17.64
C ASP A 248 16.39 6.24 -18.28
N GLY A 249 17.08 5.23 -17.70
CA GLY A 249 17.13 3.85 -18.23
C GLY A 249 18.15 3.65 -19.36
N GLU A 250 18.86 4.69 -19.79
CA GLU A 250 19.84 4.68 -20.88
C GLU A 250 21.28 4.80 -20.33
N GLU A 251 21.54 5.82 -19.51
CA GLU A 251 22.86 6.04 -18.88
C GLU A 251 22.92 5.36 -17.51
N TRP A 252 23.93 4.50 -17.30
CA TRP A 252 24.06 3.67 -16.10
C TRP A 252 25.31 3.99 -15.31
N THR A 253 25.14 4.22 -13.99
CA THR A 253 26.23 4.37 -13.03
C THR A 253 26.39 3.11 -12.20
N THR A 254 27.56 2.49 -12.20
CA THR A 254 27.88 1.36 -11.34
C THR A 254 28.05 1.86 -9.90
N VAL A 255 27.23 1.37 -8.99
CA VAL A 255 27.25 1.72 -7.56
C VAL A 255 27.72 0.55 -6.67
N VAL A 256 27.64 -0.67 -7.17
CA VAL A 256 28.21 -1.90 -6.61
C VAL A 256 28.96 -2.62 -7.73
N ASP A 257 30.22 -2.90 -7.52
CA ASP A 257 31.09 -3.51 -8.53
C ASP A 257 31.66 -4.84 -8.03
N GLU A 258 31.17 -5.95 -8.60
CA GLU A 258 31.57 -7.34 -8.33
C GLU A 258 31.76 -7.66 -6.83
N VAL A 259 30.71 -7.46 -6.02
CA VAL A 259 30.70 -7.84 -4.61
C VAL A 259 30.31 -9.31 -4.48
N GLU A 260 31.11 -10.09 -3.75
CA GLU A 260 30.83 -11.51 -3.46
C GLU A 260 29.52 -11.66 -2.66
N VAL A 261 28.69 -12.63 -3.07
CA VAL A 261 27.49 -13.02 -2.36
C VAL A 261 27.55 -14.48 -1.90
N LEU A 262 27.03 -14.73 -0.70
CA LEU A 262 27.00 -16.06 -0.11
C LEU A 262 25.75 -16.81 -0.54
N ALA A 263 25.87 -18.11 -0.76
CA ALA A 263 24.76 -18.98 -1.10
C ALA A 263 23.82 -19.21 0.10
N ASP A 264 22.52 -19.38 -0.19
CA ASP A 264 21.47 -19.64 0.82
C ASP A 264 21.49 -18.61 1.96
N THR A 265 21.65 -17.33 1.62
CA THR A 265 21.93 -16.24 2.58
C THR A 265 21.27 -14.94 2.13
N VAL A 266 20.83 -14.13 3.08
CA VAL A 266 20.42 -12.74 2.87
C VAL A 266 21.67 -11.86 2.90
N ASN A 267 22.06 -11.33 1.72
CA ASN A 267 23.27 -10.51 1.57
C ASN A 267 22.88 -9.03 1.56
N GLU A 268 23.36 -8.25 2.55
CA GLU A 268 23.12 -6.81 2.65
C GLU A 268 24.33 -6.04 2.11
N ILE A 269 24.09 -5.06 1.22
CA ILE A 269 25.13 -4.26 0.57
C ILE A 269 24.78 -2.77 0.74
N SER A 270 25.52 -2.07 1.60
CA SER A 270 25.30 -0.63 1.83
C SER A 270 26.15 0.23 0.89
N LEU A 271 25.58 1.34 0.42
CA LEU A 271 26.30 2.35 -0.33
C LEU A 271 27.09 3.28 0.63
N SER A 272 28.21 3.79 0.15
CA SER A 272 28.99 4.79 0.90
C SER A 272 28.30 6.16 0.98
N ALA A 273 27.43 6.46 0.04
CA ALA A 273 26.57 7.63 0.01
C ALA A 273 25.28 7.27 -0.75
N PRO A 274 24.13 7.86 -0.38
CA PRO A 274 22.89 7.70 -1.14
C PRO A 274 23.03 8.15 -2.59
N ALA A 275 22.34 7.48 -3.51
CA ALA A 275 22.39 7.78 -4.95
C ALA A 275 20.96 7.82 -5.53
N PRO A 276 20.61 8.85 -6.34
CA PRO A 276 19.31 8.96 -6.96
C PRO A 276 19.10 7.89 -8.02
N ALA A 277 17.86 7.38 -8.14
CA ALA A 277 17.50 6.41 -9.18
C ALA A 277 16.01 6.38 -9.48
N LYS A 278 15.70 6.01 -10.74
CA LYS A 278 14.40 5.56 -11.24
C LYS A 278 14.44 4.13 -11.75
N TYR A 279 15.64 3.68 -12.10
CA TYR A 279 15.89 2.35 -12.63
C TYR A 279 17.08 1.72 -11.92
N VAL A 280 17.03 0.39 -11.79
CA VAL A 280 18.11 -0.42 -11.24
C VAL A 280 18.37 -1.63 -12.14
N ARG A 281 19.64 -1.97 -12.33
CA ARG A 281 20.06 -3.22 -12.97
C ARG A 281 20.87 -4.05 -12.01
N LEU A 282 20.44 -5.29 -11.77
CA LEU A 282 21.19 -6.32 -11.04
C LEU A 282 21.91 -7.20 -12.04
N SER A 283 23.22 -7.37 -11.89
CA SER A 283 24.07 -8.25 -12.70
C SER A 283 24.58 -9.40 -11.82
N LEU A 284 24.49 -10.63 -12.35
CA LEU A 284 24.92 -11.87 -11.71
C LEU A 284 26.19 -12.40 -12.41
N HIS A 285 27.27 -12.59 -11.71
CA HIS A 285 28.54 -13.04 -12.28
C HIS A 285 28.87 -14.48 -11.88
N PRO A 286 29.01 -15.42 -12.86
CA PRO A 286 28.68 -15.27 -14.27
C PRO A 286 27.18 -15.47 -14.58
N ASP A 287 26.48 -16.26 -13.75
CA ASP A 287 25.09 -16.69 -13.84
C ASP A 287 24.61 -17.10 -12.46
N GLY A 288 23.35 -17.51 -12.33
CA GLY A 288 22.84 -18.11 -11.10
C GLY A 288 21.40 -17.76 -10.79
N GLY A 289 21.05 -17.95 -9.50
CA GLY A 289 19.73 -17.69 -9.00
C GLY A 289 19.74 -16.79 -7.76
N VAL A 290 18.70 -15.97 -7.67
CA VAL A 290 18.41 -15.03 -6.59
C VAL A 290 16.93 -15.17 -6.21
N ALA A 291 16.64 -15.28 -4.92
CA ALA A 291 15.30 -15.41 -4.39
C ALA A 291 14.53 -14.08 -4.39
N ARG A 292 15.15 -13.04 -3.82
CA ARG A 292 14.58 -11.69 -3.75
C ARG A 292 15.65 -10.63 -3.93
N PHE A 293 15.23 -9.47 -4.43
CA PHE A 293 16.07 -8.28 -4.54
C PHE A 293 15.35 -7.09 -3.93
N ARG A 294 16.00 -6.36 -3.01
CA ARG A 294 15.45 -5.15 -2.41
C ARG A 294 16.36 -3.97 -2.69
N VAL A 295 15.75 -2.81 -2.93
CA VAL A 295 16.43 -1.53 -3.15
C VAL A 295 15.94 -0.58 -2.07
N LEU A 296 16.70 -0.46 -1.00
CA LEU A 296 16.30 0.28 0.20
C LEU A 296 16.77 1.73 0.11
N GLY A 297 15.87 2.66 0.39
CA GLY A 297 16.19 4.08 0.30
C GLY A 297 15.04 4.98 0.69
N ARG A 298 15.20 6.27 0.37
CA ARG A 298 14.18 7.30 0.62
C ARG A 298 13.47 7.63 -0.68
N PRO A 299 12.15 7.44 -0.74
CA PRO A 299 11.40 7.80 -1.93
C PRO A 299 11.44 9.32 -2.18
N ASP A 300 11.38 9.69 -3.46
CA ASP A 300 11.12 11.07 -3.87
C ASP A 300 9.78 11.55 -3.30
N ARG A 301 9.76 12.75 -2.72
CA ARG A 301 8.59 13.27 -2.02
C ARG A 301 7.40 13.51 -2.94
N ASP A 302 7.65 14.00 -4.15
CA ASP A 302 6.58 14.30 -5.10
C ASP A 302 5.96 13.00 -5.61
N ALA A 303 6.78 11.98 -5.88
CA ALA A 303 6.33 10.65 -6.28
C ALA A 303 5.54 9.95 -5.15
N ALA A 304 6.05 9.99 -3.92
CA ALA A 304 5.34 9.45 -2.76
C ALA A 304 4.04 10.21 -2.50
N GLY A 305 4.05 11.54 -2.60
CA GLY A 305 2.87 12.40 -2.48
C GLY A 305 1.82 12.11 -3.56
N ALA A 306 2.23 11.88 -4.80
CA ALA A 306 1.33 11.51 -5.89
C ALA A 306 0.65 10.15 -5.62
N LEU A 307 1.40 9.16 -5.13
CA LEU A 307 0.83 7.86 -4.77
C LEU A 307 -0.15 7.97 -3.59
N ARG A 308 0.17 8.79 -2.59
CA ARG A 308 -0.72 9.06 -1.46
C ARG A 308 -1.98 9.82 -1.86
N LEU A 309 -1.86 10.72 -2.84
CA LEU A 309 -3.01 11.42 -3.41
C LEU A 309 -3.95 10.45 -4.14
N ARG A 310 -3.40 9.49 -4.91
CA ARG A 310 -4.19 8.42 -5.52
C ARG A 310 -4.91 7.58 -4.47
N TYR A 311 -4.22 7.22 -3.37
CA TYR A 311 -4.85 6.56 -2.24
C TYR A 311 -6.04 7.36 -1.70
N LEU A 312 -5.87 8.65 -1.38
CA LEU A 312 -6.94 9.53 -0.89
C LEU A 312 -8.13 9.61 -1.86
N ASN A 313 -7.85 9.73 -3.16
CA ASN A 313 -8.88 9.84 -4.17
C ASN A 313 -9.66 8.53 -4.38
N SER A 314 -9.02 7.38 -4.19
CA SER A 314 -9.64 6.05 -4.35
C SER A 314 -10.42 5.56 -3.12
N LEU A 315 -10.36 6.27 -1.99
CA LEU A 315 -11.12 5.91 -0.80
C LEU A 315 -12.63 6.07 -1.02
N PHE A 316 -13.43 5.17 -0.46
CA PHE A 316 -14.87 5.40 -0.28
C PHE A 316 -15.11 6.60 0.63
N GLU A 317 -16.31 7.18 0.55
CA GLU A 317 -16.63 8.39 1.31
C GLU A 317 -16.38 8.25 2.81
N GLU A 318 -16.80 7.13 3.42
CA GLU A 318 -16.64 6.92 4.86
C GLU A 318 -15.17 6.81 5.27
N ALA A 319 -14.37 6.07 4.50
CA ALA A 319 -12.93 5.98 4.72
C ALA A 319 -12.23 7.33 4.50
N ALA A 320 -12.69 8.12 3.52
CA ALA A 320 -12.18 9.48 3.31
C ALA A 320 -12.57 10.44 4.44
N ARG A 321 -13.79 10.31 5.01
CA ARG A 321 -14.17 11.03 6.24
C ARG A 321 -13.22 10.70 7.38
N GLY A 322 -12.95 9.42 7.61
CA GLY A 322 -11.97 8.97 8.59
C GLY A 322 -10.58 9.57 8.36
N PHE A 323 -10.12 9.57 7.11
CA PHE A 323 -8.83 10.17 6.74
C PHE A 323 -8.76 11.65 7.12
N PHE A 324 -9.74 12.46 6.72
CA PHE A 324 -9.75 13.90 7.02
C PHE A 324 -10.02 14.18 8.49
N PHE A 325 -10.86 13.39 9.15
CA PHE A 325 -11.17 13.55 10.58
C PHE A 325 -9.94 13.43 11.47
N THR A 326 -8.94 12.61 11.10
CA THR A 326 -7.67 12.52 11.83
C THR A 326 -6.84 13.81 11.77
N THR A 327 -7.10 14.66 10.79
CA THR A 327 -6.38 15.94 10.63
C THR A 327 -7.10 17.12 11.29
N CYS A 328 -8.42 17.15 11.20
CA CYS A 328 -9.28 18.14 11.83
C CYS A 328 -10.68 17.55 12.10
N VAL A 329 -11.14 17.62 13.33
CA VAL A 329 -12.40 16.94 13.78
C VAL A 329 -13.68 17.72 13.47
N THR A 330 -13.62 18.88 12.84
CA THR A 330 -14.80 19.67 12.48
C THR A 330 -15.58 19.01 11.36
N LYS A 331 -16.86 18.73 11.59
CA LYS A 331 -17.71 18.05 10.61
C LYS A 331 -17.82 18.82 9.30
N THR A 332 -18.09 20.13 9.34
CA THR A 332 -18.19 20.99 8.16
C THR A 332 -16.92 20.91 7.30
N TRP A 333 -15.73 21.00 7.92
CA TRP A 333 -14.47 20.92 7.19
C TRP A 333 -14.28 19.54 6.57
N VAL A 334 -14.58 18.44 7.28
CA VAL A 334 -14.43 17.08 6.80
C VAL A 334 -15.32 16.84 5.57
N GLU A 335 -16.60 17.20 5.61
CA GLU A 335 -17.54 17.00 4.48
C GLU A 335 -17.13 17.80 3.24
N GLU A 336 -16.65 19.04 3.42
CA GLU A 336 -16.17 19.88 2.34
C GLU A 336 -14.89 19.32 1.71
N MET A 337 -14.00 18.72 2.50
CA MET A 337 -12.82 18.05 1.97
C MET A 337 -13.17 16.75 1.25
N VAL A 338 -14.09 15.96 1.76
CA VAL A 338 -14.56 14.72 1.12
C VAL A 338 -15.23 15.00 -0.22
N SER A 339 -16.17 15.95 -0.27
CA SER A 339 -16.93 16.30 -1.47
C SER A 339 -16.08 16.94 -2.56
N SER A 340 -14.91 17.49 -2.22
CA SER A 340 -13.98 18.13 -3.17
C SER A 340 -13.07 17.14 -3.92
N ARG A 341 -13.13 15.84 -3.60
CA ARG A 341 -12.40 14.81 -4.35
C ARG A 341 -13.05 14.54 -5.73
N PRO A 342 -12.27 14.09 -6.73
CA PRO A 342 -10.83 13.80 -6.67
C PRO A 342 -9.96 15.07 -6.78
N TYR A 343 -8.89 15.12 -5.98
CA TYR A 343 -7.89 16.17 -6.02
C TYR A 343 -6.85 15.91 -7.13
N ARG A 344 -6.40 16.98 -7.79
CA ARG A 344 -5.42 16.91 -8.89
C ARG A 344 -3.97 16.94 -8.43
N SER A 345 -3.71 17.47 -7.25
CA SER A 345 -2.36 17.59 -6.66
C SER A 345 -2.45 17.74 -5.14
N VAL A 346 -1.32 17.50 -4.45
CA VAL A 346 -1.19 17.76 -3.02
C VAL A 346 -1.47 19.24 -2.71
N ASP A 347 -0.99 20.17 -3.53
CA ASP A 347 -1.26 21.59 -3.37
C ASP A 347 -2.76 21.91 -3.49
N ALA A 348 -3.50 21.19 -4.33
CA ALA A 348 -4.95 21.34 -4.41
C ALA A 348 -5.66 20.90 -3.10
N VAL A 349 -5.17 19.87 -2.42
CA VAL A 349 -5.68 19.45 -1.09
C VAL A 349 -5.42 20.56 -0.07
N LEU A 350 -4.19 21.07 0.00
CA LEU A 350 -3.80 22.13 0.95
C LEU A 350 -4.53 23.44 0.67
N GLY A 351 -4.65 23.81 -0.61
CA GLY A 351 -5.40 25.01 -1.03
C GLY A 351 -6.88 24.92 -0.66
N ARG A 352 -7.52 23.74 -0.87
CA ARG A 352 -8.91 23.53 -0.47
C ARG A 352 -9.08 23.57 1.04
N ALA A 353 -8.19 22.93 1.80
CA ALA A 353 -8.21 22.96 3.24
C ALA A 353 -8.21 24.40 3.79
N ASN A 354 -7.33 25.26 3.24
CA ASN A 354 -7.29 26.68 3.62
C ASN A 354 -8.56 27.43 3.22
N ALA A 355 -9.08 27.19 2.01
CA ALA A 355 -10.31 27.84 1.56
C ALA A 355 -11.52 27.48 2.43
N VAL A 356 -11.64 26.23 2.86
CA VAL A 356 -12.70 25.81 3.78
C VAL A 356 -12.55 26.47 5.13
N PHE A 357 -11.34 26.58 5.68
CA PHE A 357 -11.10 27.28 6.93
C PHE A 357 -11.56 28.73 6.93
N ASP A 358 -11.54 29.41 5.79
CA ASP A 358 -12.03 30.78 5.67
C ASP A 358 -13.57 30.91 5.77
N THR A 359 -14.29 29.78 5.68
CA THR A 359 -15.77 29.73 5.73
C THR A 359 -16.29 29.21 7.08
N LEU A 360 -15.43 28.69 7.96
CA LEU A 360 -15.84 28.13 9.25
C LEU A 360 -16.30 29.24 10.22
N ASP A 361 -17.37 28.94 10.94
CA ASP A 361 -17.87 29.79 12.01
C ASP A 361 -17.26 29.45 13.39
N GLU A 362 -17.73 30.13 14.45
CA GLU A 362 -17.23 29.91 15.79
C GLU A 362 -17.53 28.52 16.33
N GLU A 363 -18.69 27.92 15.98
CA GLU A 363 -19.08 26.59 16.43
C GLU A 363 -18.17 25.52 15.80
N ASP A 364 -17.86 25.65 14.51
CA ASP A 364 -16.93 24.79 13.79
C ASP A 364 -15.54 24.83 14.43
N TRP A 365 -15.03 26.02 14.75
CA TRP A 365 -13.74 26.17 15.41
C TRP A 365 -13.72 25.54 16.80
N LEU A 366 -14.77 25.70 17.59
CA LEU A 366 -14.86 25.07 18.90
C LEU A 366 -14.88 23.54 18.80
N GLN A 367 -15.53 22.98 17.79
CA GLN A 367 -15.43 21.54 17.49
C GLN A 367 -13.99 21.13 17.18
N ALA A 368 -13.30 21.89 16.33
CA ALA A 368 -11.89 21.61 16.01
C ALA A 368 -10.99 21.61 17.24
N PHE A 369 -11.18 22.60 18.14
CA PHE A 369 -10.38 22.73 19.37
C PHE A 369 -10.65 21.59 20.35
N ALA A 370 -11.89 21.09 20.44
CA ALA A 370 -12.26 19.99 21.34
C ALA A 370 -11.55 18.66 20.98
N GLY A 371 -11.06 18.50 19.76
CA GLY A 371 -10.31 17.32 19.34
C GLY A 371 -8.85 17.27 19.81
N HIS A 372 -8.37 18.27 20.55
CA HIS A 372 -6.99 18.32 21.03
C HIS A 372 -6.84 17.97 22.49
N PRO A 373 -5.86 17.14 22.90
CA PRO A 373 -5.48 16.98 24.28
C PRO A 373 -4.84 18.28 24.82
N ARG A 374 -4.91 18.50 26.12
CA ARG A 374 -4.21 19.61 26.75
C ARG A 374 -2.70 19.50 26.58
N ILE A 375 -2.02 20.62 26.41
CA ILE A 375 -0.57 20.66 26.34
C ILE A 375 0.04 20.11 27.64
N GLY A 376 0.92 19.11 27.52
CA GLY A 376 1.55 18.41 28.63
C GLY A 376 0.78 17.19 29.15
N GLU A 377 -0.40 16.88 28.63
CA GLU A 377 -1.11 15.60 28.84
C GLU A 377 -0.72 14.59 27.72
N ARG A 378 -0.80 13.29 28.05
CA ARG A 378 -0.55 12.25 27.06
C ARG A 378 -1.74 12.18 26.10
N GLY A 379 -1.47 12.34 24.82
CA GLY A 379 -2.40 12.13 23.71
C GLY A 379 -2.12 10.81 22.98
N GLY A 380 -2.66 10.68 21.77
CA GLY A 380 -2.30 9.64 20.85
C GLY A 380 -0.85 9.79 20.31
N GLU A 381 -0.44 8.91 19.42
CA GLU A 381 0.93 8.91 18.87
C GLU A 381 1.26 10.21 18.13
N THR A 382 0.32 10.72 17.33
CA THR A 382 0.46 11.98 16.58
C THR A 382 0.61 13.18 17.52
N GLU A 383 -0.25 13.30 18.53
CA GLU A 383 -0.23 14.41 19.49
C GLU A 383 1.03 14.37 20.37
N ASN A 384 1.50 13.18 20.76
CA ASN A 384 2.74 13.03 21.52
C ASN A 384 3.96 13.47 20.69
N ARG A 385 3.99 13.16 19.39
CA ARG A 385 5.03 13.63 18.47
C ARG A 385 4.98 15.15 18.31
N GLU A 386 3.80 15.74 18.13
CA GLU A 386 3.60 17.20 18.04
C GLU A 386 4.07 17.93 19.29
N GLN A 387 3.85 17.33 20.48
CA GLN A 387 4.24 17.88 21.77
C GLN A 387 5.62 17.43 22.27
N ALA A 388 6.49 16.88 21.41
CA ALA A 388 7.81 16.33 21.79
C ALA A 388 8.68 17.34 22.60
N GLY A 389 8.50 18.65 22.37
CA GLY A 389 9.16 19.71 23.15
C GLY A 389 8.81 19.76 24.63
N THR A 390 7.80 19.02 25.10
CA THR A 390 7.46 18.90 26.53
C THR A 390 8.23 17.79 27.23
N ALA A 391 8.79 16.83 26.52
CA ALA A 391 9.43 15.63 27.06
C ALA A 391 10.65 15.95 27.98
N SER A 392 11.37 17.04 27.71
CA SER A 392 12.53 17.50 28.49
C SER A 392 12.22 18.61 29.47
N ALA A 393 10.95 18.97 29.67
CA ALA A 393 10.56 20.09 30.52
C ALA A 393 10.74 19.81 32.00
N SER A 394 11.09 20.85 32.79
CA SER A 394 11.16 20.74 34.23
C SER A 394 9.74 20.51 34.85
N ARG A 395 9.72 19.85 36.00
CA ARG A 395 8.44 19.64 36.72
C ARG A 395 7.69 20.94 37.07
N GLU A 396 8.43 22.03 37.25
CA GLU A 396 7.87 23.34 37.50
C GLU A 396 7.13 23.88 36.28
N VAL A 397 7.77 23.86 35.09
CA VAL A 397 7.16 24.29 33.83
C VAL A 397 5.92 23.46 33.49
N LEU A 398 5.95 22.14 33.74
CA LEU A 398 4.78 21.28 33.50
C LEU A 398 3.61 21.61 34.45
N ARG A 399 3.88 21.92 35.74
CA ARG A 399 2.85 22.37 36.69
C ARG A 399 2.24 23.72 36.27
N ASP A 400 3.08 24.64 35.83
CA ASP A 400 2.66 25.94 35.35
C ASP A 400 1.79 25.84 34.10
N LEU A 401 2.14 24.90 33.17
CA LEU A 401 1.32 24.59 31.98
C LEU A 401 -0.06 24.06 32.39
N VAL A 402 -0.15 23.15 33.34
CA VAL A 402 -1.43 22.63 33.85
C VAL A 402 -2.28 23.75 34.43
N ASP A 403 -1.70 24.66 35.24
CA ASP A 403 -2.44 25.77 35.83
C ASP A 403 -2.88 26.77 34.74
N VAL A 404 -2.03 27.08 33.80
CA VAL A 404 -2.37 27.98 32.68
C VAL A 404 -3.45 27.39 31.79
N ASN A 405 -3.39 26.10 31.44
CA ASN A 405 -4.44 25.42 30.67
C ASN A 405 -5.81 25.52 31.39
N ARG A 406 -5.85 25.24 32.68
CA ARG A 406 -7.08 25.36 33.48
C ARG A 406 -7.65 26.80 33.46
N ARG A 407 -6.81 27.82 33.73
CA ARG A 407 -7.21 29.23 33.71
C ARG A 407 -7.66 29.70 32.33
N TYR A 408 -7.05 29.13 31.27
CA TYR A 408 -7.38 29.43 29.89
C TYR A 408 -8.78 28.88 29.55
N GLU A 409 -9.07 27.63 29.92
CA GLU A 409 -10.38 27.01 29.72
C GLU A 409 -11.47 27.71 30.55
N GLU A 410 -11.18 28.10 31.81
CA GLU A 410 -12.10 28.88 32.65
C GLU A 410 -12.44 30.25 32.03
N LYS A 411 -11.47 30.87 31.34
CA LYS A 411 -11.67 32.21 30.74
C LYS A 411 -12.38 32.11 29.38
N PHE A 412 -11.94 31.20 28.50
CA PHE A 412 -12.35 31.19 27.10
C PHE A 412 -13.37 30.10 26.76
N GLY A 413 -13.51 29.05 27.58
CA GLY A 413 -14.45 27.95 27.42
C GLY A 413 -13.98 26.88 26.39
N PHE A 414 -12.69 26.89 26.01
CA PHE A 414 -12.09 25.89 25.12
C PHE A 414 -10.62 25.66 25.44
N THR A 415 -10.07 24.52 24.95
CA THR A 415 -8.70 24.09 25.20
C THR A 415 -7.69 25.05 24.54
N TYR A 416 -6.58 25.31 25.23
CA TYR A 416 -5.46 26.11 24.68
C TYR A 416 -4.85 25.41 23.44
N ILE A 417 -4.98 26.07 22.31
CA ILE A 417 -4.45 25.58 21.01
C ILE A 417 -3.19 26.34 20.64
N VAL A 418 -2.11 25.62 20.43
CA VAL A 418 -0.84 26.16 19.94
C VAL A 418 -0.15 25.15 19.02
N TYR A 419 0.41 25.63 17.93
CA TYR A 419 1.28 24.82 17.06
C TYR A 419 2.58 24.52 17.82
N ALA A 420 2.66 23.34 18.40
CA ALA A 420 3.72 22.94 19.35
C ALA A 420 5.02 22.51 18.66
N THR A 421 4.98 22.13 17.37
CA THR A 421 6.16 21.66 16.62
C THR A 421 7.29 22.70 16.65
N GLY A 422 8.47 22.27 17.10
CA GLY A 422 9.65 23.13 17.23
C GLY A 422 9.66 24.08 18.43
N LYS A 423 8.63 24.07 19.29
CA LYS A 423 8.57 24.89 20.50
C LYS A 423 8.90 24.07 21.75
N THR A 424 9.64 24.67 22.68
CA THR A 424 9.83 24.13 24.03
C THR A 424 8.60 24.37 24.90
N ALA A 425 8.43 23.58 25.96
CA ALA A 425 7.38 23.77 26.96
C ALA A 425 7.38 25.20 27.56
N SER A 426 8.55 25.77 27.80
CA SER A 426 8.67 27.14 28.32
C SER A 426 8.19 28.21 27.34
N GLN A 427 8.45 28.00 26.03
CA GLN A 427 7.94 28.88 24.97
C GLN A 427 6.40 28.79 24.85
N MET A 428 5.87 27.57 24.88
CA MET A 428 4.41 27.36 24.87
C MET A 428 3.73 28.00 26.09
N LEU A 429 4.33 27.87 27.29
CA LEU A 429 3.87 28.50 28.52
C LEU A 429 3.88 30.03 28.42
N ALA A 430 4.94 30.62 27.86
CA ALA A 430 5.03 32.08 27.68
C ALA A 430 3.92 32.61 26.76
N VAL A 431 3.70 31.93 25.61
CA VAL A 431 2.62 32.26 24.66
C VAL A 431 1.23 32.12 25.35
N ALA A 432 1.00 31.05 26.11
CA ALA A 432 -0.27 30.87 26.83
C ALA A 432 -0.55 32.00 27.84
N ARG A 433 0.48 32.44 28.60
CA ARG A 433 0.37 33.55 29.55
C ARG A 433 0.05 34.88 28.87
N GLU A 434 0.67 35.15 27.71
CA GLU A 434 0.38 36.32 26.88
C GLU A 434 -1.07 36.30 26.39
N ARG A 435 -1.50 35.21 25.81
CA ARG A 435 -2.83 35.01 25.21
C ARG A 435 -3.96 35.02 26.26
N LEU A 436 -3.67 34.75 27.51
CA LEU A 436 -4.62 35.00 28.63
C LEU A 436 -5.02 36.49 28.77
N GLY A 437 -4.28 37.41 28.19
CA GLY A 437 -4.64 38.84 28.14
C GLY A 437 -5.69 39.18 27.07
N ASN A 438 -5.92 38.32 26.07
CA ASN A 438 -6.84 38.57 24.99
C ASN A 438 -8.31 38.63 25.42
N ASP A 439 -9.16 39.29 24.64
CA ASP A 439 -10.60 39.08 24.65
C ASP A 439 -10.95 37.77 23.89
N ARG A 440 -12.21 37.29 24.06
CA ARG A 440 -12.63 36.00 23.49
C ARG A 440 -12.53 35.94 21.94
N SER A 441 -12.91 37.03 21.26
CA SER A 441 -12.92 37.04 19.79
C SER A 441 -11.49 37.02 19.20
N THR A 442 -10.60 37.79 19.80
CA THR A 442 -9.17 37.79 19.47
C THR A 442 -8.56 36.41 19.73
N GLU A 443 -8.97 35.76 20.82
CA GLU A 443 -8.42 34.47 21.19
C GLU A 443 -8.89 33.32 20.28
N ILE A 444 -10.17 33.32 19.87
CA ILE A 444 -10.69 32.36 18.90
C ILE A 444 -9.92 32.50 17.57
N ALA A 445 -9.70 33.74 17.11
CA ALA A 445 -8.93 33.96 15.88
C ALA A 445 -7.47 33.47 16.00
N ALA A 446 -6.83 33.70 17.14
CA ALA A 446 -5.48 33.20 17.41
C ALA A 446 -5.42 31.67 17.47
N ALA A 447 -6.39 31.03 18.15
CA ALA A 447 -6.50 29.57 18.22
C ALA A 447 -6.76 28.95 16.83
N ALA A 448 -7.65 29.56 16.03
CA ALA A 448 -7.93 29.14 14.65
C ALA A 448 -6.68 29.23 13.76
N ALA A 449 -5.88 30.28 13.90
CA ALA A 449 -4.61 30.40 13.14
C ALA A 449 -3.60 29.30 13.51
N GLU A 450 -3.52 28.91 14.79
CA GLU A 450 -2.67 27.80 15.23
C GLU A 450 -3.23 26.44 14.77
N GLN A 451 -4.57 26.25 14.83
CA GLN A 451 -5.24 25.05 14.30
C GLN A 451 -4.96 24.83 12.82
N ARG A 452 -5.01 25.87 12.00
CA ARG A 452 -4.67 25.80 10.57
C ARG A 452 -3.26 25.23 10.34
N LYS A 453 -2.27 25.70 11.12
CA LYS A 453 -0.89 25.19 11.04
C LYS A 453 -0.80 23.72 11.42
N ILE A 454 -1.51 23.29 12.46
CA ILE A 454 -1.56 21.90 12.90
C ILE A 454 -2.15 21.02 11.80
N THR A 455 -3.30 21.42 11.24
CA THR A 455 -3.98 20.66 10.19
C THR A 455 -3.13 20.59 8.91
N GLU A 456 -2.49 21.70 8.50
CA GLU A 456 -1.59 21.70 7.35
C GLU A 456 -0.42 20.72 7.55
N THR A 457 0.20 20.74 8.73
CA THR A 457 1.29 19.82 9.07
C THR A 457 0.83 18.36 9.02
N ARG A 458 -0.35 18.06 9.58
CA ARG A 458 -0.93 16.71 9.54
C ARG A 458 -1.23 16.27 8.11
N LEU A 459 -1.84 17.13 7.28
CA LEU A 459 -2.08 16.84 5.86
C LEU A 459 -0.79 16.59 5.09
N ARG A 460 0.23 17.45 5.27
CA ARG A 460 1.53 17.25 4.62
C ARG A 460 2.18 15.92 5.01
N ARG A 461 2.12 15.55 6.29
CA ARG A 461 2.62 14.25 6.75
C ARG A 461 1.87 13.09 6.13
N MET A 462 0.53 13.13 6.13
CA MET A 462 -0.29 12.08 5.54
C MET A 462 -0.12 11.97 4.02
N LEU A 463 0.34 13.02 3.36
CA LEU A 463 0.63 13.06 1.93
C LEU A 463 2.14 12.96 1.62
N CYS A 464 2.95 12.48 2.57
CA CYS A 464 4.41 12.28 2.44
C CYS A 464 5.19 13.55 2.03
N GLN A 465 4.72 14.74 2.42
CA GLN A 465 5.37 16.03 2.11
C GLN A 465 6.21 16.59 3.27
N GLU A 466 6.25 15.91 4.42
CA GLU A 466 7.15 16.25 5.54
C GLU A 466 8.24 15.19 5.71
N THR A 467 9.43 15.66 6.10
CA THR A 467 10.47 14.79 6.67
C THR A 467 10.05 14.38 8.09
N SER A 468 10.12 13.10 8.38
CA SER A 468 10.04 12.57 9.75
C SER A 468 11.15 13.17 10.64
#